data_dd0ad214d68196ab263d10d9690f5c82
#
_entry.id   dd0ad214d68196ab263d10d9690f5c82
#
_cell.length_a   1.000
_cell.length_b   1.000
_cell.length_c   1.000
_cell.angle_alpha   90.00
_cell.angle_beta   90.00
_cell.angle_gamma   90.00
#
_symmetry.space_group_name_H-M   'P 1'
#
loop_
_entity.id
_entity.type
_entity.pdbx_description
1 polymer ?
#
loop_
_entity_poly.entity_id
_entity_poly.type
_entity_poly.pdbx_seq_one_letter_code
_entity_poly.pdbx_strand_id
1 'polypeptide(L)'
;MRKVLIVDEVHPSMEEGLSNLGFVVETRTDLSLAEFSSILPSYEGLVVRSKFKITSEILKDTSLAFIARAGAGLDLLDVDACLSRGIAVFSANEGNSDAVAEHVIGQLLSLAHKLHTSDTEVRHGLWEREGNRGFELKGKTIGIIGYGNMGKAVATRLSSFGMPILAYDKYAPSADFPASMEQIYEQADILSLHIPLTSETRGLVSVEFLDSFKKPIILINSSRGPIAPLEPLLHGLRSGRIKGLALDVLPNEKLSTWSPVEKELFNEIAAYPATIFSPHVAGWTTESYYKINEVLL
;
A
#
# COMPACT_ATOMS: atom_id res chain seq x y z
N MET A 1 -35.87 11.35 -0.46
CA MET A 1 -34.69 11.91 -1.15
C MET A 1 -33.52 10.94 -0.92
N ARG A 2 -32.76 10.65 -1.97
CA ARG A 2 -31.60 9.74 -1.89
C ARG A 2 -30.45 10.47 -1.21
N LYS A 3 -30.09 10.07 0.02
CA LYS A 3 -29.05 10.74 0.82
C LYS A 3 -27.75 9.94 0.81
N VAL A 4 -26.63 10.65 0.70
CA VAL A 4 -25.28 10.08 0.83
C VAL A 4 -24.54 10.78 1.96
N LEU A 5 -23.91 10.00 2.84
CA LEU A 5 -23.07 10.49 3.92
C LEU A 5 -21.59 10.36 3.54
N ILE A 6 -20.85 11.44 3.64
CA ILE A 6 -19.38 11.46 3.52
C ILE A 6 -18.80 11.64 4.92
N VAL A 7 -17.97 10.71 5.39
CA VAL A 7 -17.44 10.71 6.77
C VAL A 7 -15.94 10.99 6.88
N ASP A 8 -15.25 11.01 5.76
CA ASP A 8 -13.83 11.31 5.66
C ASP A 8 -13.59 12.57 4.83
N GLU A 9 -12.42 13.17 5.00
CA GLU A 9 -11.96 14.20 4.07
C GLU A 9 -11.68 13.59 2.71
N VAL A 10 -12.41 14.03 1.70
CA VAL A 10 -12.26 13.67 0.29
C VAL A 10 -12.17 14.95 -0.56
N HIS A 11 -11.67 14.84 -1.79
CA HIS A 11 -11.63 16.00 -2.69
C HIS A 11 -13.06 16.54 -2.94
N PRO A 12 -13.27 17.86 -3.03
CA PRO A 12 -14.61 18.47 -3.20
C PRO A 12 -15.40 17.94 -4.40
N SER A 13 -14.72 17.46 -5.45
CA SER A 13 -15.37 16.83 -6.63
C SER A 13 -16.31 15.66 -6.28
N MET A 14 -16.12 14.98 -5.13
CA MET A 14 -17.01 13.91 -4.68
C MET A 14 -18.41 14.45 -4.36
N GLU A 15 -18.48 15.54 -3.59
CA GLU A 15 -19.76 16.17 -3.23
C GLU A 15 -20.46 16.73 -4.47
N GLU A 16 -19.70 17.40 -5.34
CA GLU A 16 -20.21 17.94 -6.60
C GLU A 16 -20.74 16.84 -7.51
N GLY A 17 -19.96 15.77 -7.70
CA GLY A 17 -20.34 14.64 -8.56
C GLY A 17 -21.56 13.90 -8.07
N LEU A 18 -21.64 13.58 -6.77
CA LEU A 18 -22.81 12.94 -6.18
C LEU A 18 -24.05 13.83 -6.26
N SER A 19 -23.91 15.15 -6.07
CA SER A 19 -24.99 16.11 -6.23
C SER A 19 -25.52 16.15 -7.65
N ASN A 20 -24.61 16.12 -8.65
CA ASN A 20 -24.97 16.06 -10.08
C ASN A 20 -25.67 14.73 -10.46
N LEU A 21 -25.40 13.65 -9.71
CA LEU A 21 -26.12 12.36 -9.83
C LEU A 21 -27.49 12.36 -9.11
N GLY A 22 -27.89 13.49 -8.51
CA GLY A 22 -29.18 13.68 -7.87
C GLY A 22 -29.27 13.21 -6.43
N PHE A 23 -28.11 13.00 -5.77
CA PHE A 23 -28.08 12.71 -4.33
C PHE A 23 -28.10 14.01 -3.50
N VAL A 24 -28.67 13.92 -2.32
CA VAL A 24 -28.49 14.93 -1.26
C VAL A 24 -27.28 14.49 -0.45
N VAL A 25 -26.21 15.25 -0.53
CA VAL A 25 -24.92 14.91 0.11
C VAL A 25 -24.81 15.62 1.46
N GLU A 26 -24.39 14.88 2.47
CA GLU A 26 -24.06 15.41 3.80
C GLU A 26 -22.63 14.99 4.17
N THR A 27 -21.76 15.97 4.40
CA THR A 27 -20.37 15.76 4.79
C THR A 27 -20.21 15.99 6.29
N ARG A 28 -19.84 14.94 7.01
CA ARG A 28 -19.68 14.92 8.47
C ARG A 28 -18.38 14.26 8.88
N THR A 29 -17.29 15.00 8.83
CA THR A 29 -15.96 14.52 9.20
C THR A 29 -15.67 14.56 10.72
N ASP A 30 -16.58 15.13 11.50
CA ASP A 30 -16.49 15.34 12.94
C ASP A 30 -17.06 14.17 13.78
N LEU A 31 -17.83 13.26 13.18
CA LEU A 31 -18.57 12.22 13.90
C LEU A 31 -17.67 11.28 14.72
N SER A 32 -18.11 10.97 15.92
CA SER A 32 -17.69 9.80 16.68
C SER A 32 -18.30 8.51 16.09
N LEU A 33 -17.76 7.34 16.45
CA LEU A 33 -18.31 6.05 15.99
C LEU A 33 -19.77 5.85 16.42
N ALA A 34 -20.12 6.29 17.63
CA ALA A 34 -21.49 6.16 18.14
C ALA A 34 -22.48 7.03 17.36
N GLU A 35 -22.14 8.29 17.11
CA GLU A 35 -22.94 9.20 16.29
C GLU A 35 -23.09 8.69 14.86
N PHE A 36 -21.97 8.28 14.24
CA PHE A 36 -21.96 7.68 12.91
C PHE A 36 -22.94 6.50 12.82
N SER A 37 -22.84 5.53 13.74
CA SER A 37 -23.72 4.35 13.75
C SER A 37 -25.20 4.73 13.93
N SER A 38 -25.49 5.78 14.71
CA SER A 38 -26.86 6.21 14.98
C SER A 38 -27.54 6.87 13.78
N ILE A 39 -26.79 7.63 12.96
CA ILE A 39 -27.36 8.36 11.81
C ILE A 39 -27.33 7.55 10.51
N LEU A 40 -26.41 6.59 10.38
CA LEU A 40 -26.18 5.82 9.15
C LEU A 40 -27.44 5.18 8.55
N PRO A 41 -28.43 4.66 9.36
CA PRO A 41 -29.70 4.13 8.82
C PRO A 41 -30.51 5.11 7.98
N SER A 42 -30.25 6.41 8.08
CA SER A 42 -30.98 7.46 7.34
C SER A 42 -30.42 7.73 5.94
N TYR A 43 -29.34 7.02 5.54
CA TYR A 43 -28.66 7.23 4.29
C TYR A 43 -28.76 6.02 3.36
N GLU A 44 -28.79 6.29 2.05
CA GLU A 44 -28.76 5.29 0.98
C GLU A 44 -27.32 4.96 0.54
N GLY A 45 -26.41 5.90 0.67
CA GLY A 45 -25.01 5.73 0.31
C GLY A 45 -24.06 6.22 1.39
N LEU A 46 -22.88 5.60 1.43
CA LEU A 46 -21.78 5.97 2.32
C LEU A 46 -20.49 6.16 1.52
N VAL A 47 -19.82 7.29 1.71
CA VAL A 47 -18.44 7.49 1.25
C VAL A 47 -17.51 7.45 2.46
N VAL A 48 -16.56 6.52 2.44
CA VAL A 48 -15.60 6.31 3.53
C VAL A 48 -14.19 6.13 2.96
N ARG A 49 -13.18 6.61 3.70
CA ARG A 49 -11.77 6.39 3.34
C ARG A 49 -11.05 5.56 4.39
N SER A 50 -10.85 6.06 5.60
CA SER A 50 -10.07 5.37 6.63
C SER A 50 -10.57 5.59 8.06
N LYS A 51 -11.55 6.45 8.27
CA LYS A 51 -11.99 6.87 9.61
C LYS A 51 -12.64 5.75 10.41
N PHE A 52 -13.53 4.97 9.78
CA PHE A 52 -14.28 3.92 10.46
C PHE A 52 -14.05 2.56 9.83
N LYS A 53 -13.97 1.52 10.68
CA LYS A 53 -14.09 0.13 10.23
C LYS A 53 -15.58 -0.21 10.13
N ILE A 54 -16.02 -0.56 8.93
CA ILE A 54 -17.42 -0.90 8.65
C ILE A 54 -17.60 -2.40 8.86
N THR A 55 -18.14 -2.76 10.00
CA THR A 55 -18.36 -4.16 10.41
C THR A 55 -19.81 -4.59 10.15
N SER A 56 -20.07 -5.88 10.18
CA SER A 56 -21.42 -6.46 10.10
C SER A 56 -22.37 -5.87 11.14
N GLU A 57 -21.87 -5.50 12.33
CA GLU A 57 -22.66 -4.87 13.40
C GLU A 57 -23.14 -3.47 13.01
N ILE A 58 -22.26 -2.65 12.43
CA ILE A 58 -22.59 -1.29 11.96
C ILE A 58 -23.62 -1.36 10.82
N LEU A 59 -23.54 -2.41 9.99
CA LEU A 59 -24.44 -2.57 8.84
C LEU A 59 -25.82 -3.14 9.20
N LYS A 60 -26.04 -3.60 10.45
CA LYS A 60 -27.19 -4.39 10.85
C LYS A 60 -28.53 -3.72 10.55
N ASP A 61 -28.67 -2.46 10.91
CA ASP A 61 -29.93 -1.70 10.83
C ASP A 61 -29.89 -0.63 9.73
N THR A 62 -28.99 -0.76 8.73
CA THR A 62 -28.85 0.21 7.65
C THR A 62 -29.65 -0.17 6.42
N SER A 63 -30.04 0.85 5.66
CA SER A 63 -30.69 0.72 4.34
C SER A 63 -29.75 1.15 3.20
N LEU A 64 -28.44 1.00 3.40
CA LEU A 64 -27.46 1.36 2.39
C LEU A 64 -27.65 0.55 1.12
N ALA A 65 -27.68 1.23 -0.01
CA ALA A 65 -27.59 0.61 -1.34
C ALA A 65 -26.13 0.44 -1.77
N PHE A 66 -25.24 1.36 -1.34
CA PHE A 66 -23.83 1.28 -1.70
C PHE A 66 -22.90 1.90 -0.66
N ILE A 67 -21.63 1.44 -0.72
CA ILE A 67 -20.50 2.03 -0.02
C ILE A 67 -19.41 2.32 -1.05
N ALA A 68 -19.00 3.60 -1.17
CA ALA A 68 -17.89 4.03 -1.99
C ALA A 68 -16.65 4.25 -1.10
N ARG A 69 -15.62 3.41 -1.26
CA ARG A 69 -14.36 3.51 -0.54
C ARG A 69 -13.42 4.42 -1.32
N ALA A 70 -13.15 5.63 -0.82
CA ALA A 70 -12.23 6.58 -1.42
C ALA A 70 -10.76 6.13 -1.27
N GLY A 71 -10.37 5.18 -2.12
CA GLY A 71 -9.05 4.55 -2.20
C GLY A 71 -9.14 3.08 -2.62
N ALA A 72 -7.99 2.37 -2.66
CA ALA A 72 -7.89 1.03 -3.26
C ALA A 72 -8.28 -0.13 -2.32
N GLY A 73 -7.77 -0.15 -1.08
CA GLY A 73 -7.95 -1.30 -0.20
C GLY A 73 -9.33 -1.36 0.45
N LEU A 74 -9.85 -2.55 0.66
CA LEU A 74 -11.14 -2.81 1.31
C LEU A 74 -11.00 -3.36 2.74
N ASP A 75 -9.82 -3.30 3.32
CA ASP A 75 -9.49 -3.92 4.63
C ASP A 75 -10.36 -3.40 5.80
N LEU A 76 -10.94 -2.20 5.65
CA LEU A 76 -11.81 -1.60 6.66
C LEU A 76 -13.29 -1.95 6.46
N LEU A 77 -13.63 -2.68 5.40
CA LEU A 77 -15.00 -3.07 5.10
C LEU A 77 -15.19 -4.57 5.29
N ASP A 78 -16.25 -4.96 5.97
CA ASP A 78 -16.75 -6.33 5.96
C ASP A 78 -17.51 -6.56 4.64
N VAL A 79 -16.76 -6.90 3.59
CA VAL A 79 -17.29 -7.04 2.23
C VAL A 79 -18.34 -8.15 2.15
N ASP A 80 -18.15 -9.27 2.86
CA ASP A 80 -19.09 -10.39 2.89
C ASP A 80 -20.41 -9.95 3.54
N ALA A 81 -20.33 -9.17 4.62
CA ALA A 81 -21.52 -8.59 5.24
C ALA A 81 -22.24 -7.58 4.33
N CYS A 82 -21.49 -6.79 3.54
CA CYS A 82 -22.09 -5.90 2.55
C CYS A 82 -22.84 -6.69 1.47
N LEU A 83 -22.17 -7.67 0.85
CA LEU A 83 -22.74 -8.48 -0.22
C LEU A 83 -23.96 -9.27 0.24
N SER A 84 -23.94 -9.86 1.44
CA SER A 84 -25.09 -10.59 2.00
C SER A 84 -26.33 -9.74 2.23
N ARG A 85 -26.14 -8.41 2.32
CA ARG A 85 -27.23 -7.40 2.47
C ARG A 85 -27.60 -6.71 1.16
N GLY A 86 -26.98 -7.09 0.05
CA GLY A 86 -27.20 -6.43 -1.24
C GLY A 86 -26.60 -5.03 -1.35
N ILE A 87 -25.64 -4.69 -0.48
CA ILE A 87 -24.94 -3.40 -0.51
C ILE A 87 -23.81 -3.49 -1.53
N ALA A 88 -23.85 -2.66 -2.58
CA ALA A 88 -22.79 -2.58 -3.55
C ALA A 88 -21.54 -1.91 -2.94
N VAL A 89 -20.35 -2.47 -3.19
CA VAL A 89 -19.08 -1.91 -2.70
C VAL A 89 -18.25 -1.45 -3.89
N PHE A 90 -17.88 -0.18 -3.90
CA PHE A 90 -17.02 0.44 -4.90
C PHE A 90 -15.69 0.84 -4.27
N SER A 91 -14.60 0.68 -5.02
CA SER A 91 -13.25 1.12 -4.63
C SER A 91 -12.53 1.73 -5.83
N ALA A 92 -11.61 2.66 -5.56
CA ALA A 92 -10.88 3.39 -6.59
C ALA A 92 -9.47 2.82 -6.80
N ASN A 93 -9.40 1.57 -7.26
CA ASN A 93 -8.12 0.87 -7.44
C ASN A 93 -7.22 1.50 -8.51
N GLU A 94 -7.80 2.16 -9.51
CA GLU A 94 -7.06 2.81 -10.59
C GLU A 94 -6.56 4.20 -10.19
N GLY A 95 -7.30 4.90 -9.32
CA GLY A 95 -7.12 6.32 -9.04
C GLY A 95 -5.77 6.71 -8.44
N ASN A 96 -5.07 5.79 -7.77
CA ASN A 96 -3.77 6.07 -7.15
C ASN A 96 -2.63 5.16 -7.64
N SER A 97 -2.84 4.36 -8.69
CA SER A 97 -1.82 3.42 -9.18
C SER A 97 -0.57 4.12 -9.70
N ASP A 98 -0.72 5.27 -10.37
CA ASP A 98 0.39 6.10 -10.83
C ASP A 98 1.24 6.60 -9.65
N ALA A 99 0.59 7.16 -8.64
CA ALA A 99 1.26 7.68 -7.45
C ALA A 99 2.06 6.58 -6.73
N VAL A 100 1.43 5.41 -6.50
CA VAL A 100 2.12 4.27 -5.88
C VAL A 100 3.32 3.83 -6.69
N ALA A 101 3.19 3.74 -8.03
CA ALA A 101 4.29 3.31 -8.88
C ALA A 101 5.46 4.30 -8.85
N GLU A 102 5.20 5.59 -8.89
CA GLU A 102 6.22 6.63 -8.79
C GLU A 102 6.90 6.64 -7.42
N HIS A 103 6.15 6.45 -6.35
CA HIS A 103 6.69 6.34 -5.00
C HIS A 103 7.63 5.13 -4.85
N VAL A 104 7.22 3.94 -5.32
CA VAL A 104 8.03 2.72 -5.33
C VAL A 104 9.34 2.93 -6.10
N ILE A 105 9.28 3.57 -7.26
CA ILE A 105 10.48 3.90 -8.06
C ILE A 105 11.36 4.90 -7.33
N GLY A 106 10.77 5.92 -6.71
CA GLY A 106 11.50 6.90 -5.89
C GLY A 106 12.26 6.24 -4.74
N GLN A 107 11.60 5.34 -4.00
CA GLN A 107 12.24 4.54 -2.94
C GLN A 107 13.37 3.65 -3.50
N LEU A 108 13.12 2.95 -4.62
CA LEU A 108 14.12 2.09 -5.26
C LEU A 108 15.34 2.88 -5.72
N LEU A 109 15.14 4.02 -6.39
CA LEU A 109 16.25 4.89 -6.81
C LEU A 109 16.99 5.49 -5.62
N SER A 110 16.26 5.87 -4.56
CA SER A 110 16.89 6.37 -3.35
C SER A 110 17.77 5.34 -2.67
N LEU A 111 17.36 4.07 -2.64
CA LEU A 111 18.19 2.95 -2.14
C LEU A 111 19.37 2.68 -3.09
N ALA A 112 19.12 2.61 -4.41
CA ALA A 112 20.13 2.28 -5.41
C ALA A 112 21.28 3.31 -5.44
N HIS A 113 20.95 4.58 -5.30
CA HIS A 113 21.92 5.69 -5.34
C HIS A 113 22.23 6.29 -3.96
N LYS A 114 21.73 5.67 -2.87
CA LYS A 114 21.91 6.12 -1.47
C LYS A 114 21.53 7.60 -1.26
N LEU A 115 20.50 8.09 -1.95
CA LEU A 115 20.14 9.52 -1.96
C LEU A 115 19.79 10.03 -0.55
N HIS A 116 19.02 9.25 0.24
CA HIS A 116 18.60 9.62 1.58
C HIS A 116 19.78 9.66 2.58
N THR A 117 20.75 8.73 2.43
CA THR A 117 21.95 8.70 3.28
C THR A 117 22.89 9.84 2.93
N SER A 118 23.21 10.00 1.64
CA SER A 118 24.13 11.04 1.17
C SER A 118 23.60 12.47 1.42
N ASP A 119 22.29 12.70 1.27
CA ASP A 119 21.66 14.00 1.62
C ASP A 119 21.84 14.28 3.12
N THR A 120 21.56 13.28 3.97
CA THR A 120 21.74 13.41 5.43
C THR A 120 23.19 13.71 5.80
N GLU A 121 24.15 12.98 5.23
CA GLU A 121 25.59 13.19 5.49
C GLU A 121 26.06 14.59 5.09
N VAL A 122 25.71 15.03 3.87
CA VAL A 122 26.10 16.36 3.38
C VAL A 122 25.49 17.49 4.24
N ARG A 123 24.25 17.35 4.68
CA ARG A 123 23.63 18.31 5.63
C ARG A 123 24.34 18.39 6.98
N HIS A 124 24.98 17.28 7.40
CA HIS A 124 25.81 17.23 8.61
C HIS A 124 27.29 17.57 8.37
N GLY A 125 27.64 18.06 7.19
CA GLY A 125 29.00 18.49 6.84
C GLY A 125 29.95 17.34 6.45
N LEU A 126 29.44 16.15 6.18
CA LEU A 126 30.22 15.01 5.73
C LEU A 126 30.22 14.95 4.19
N TRP A 127 31.40 14.69 3.59
CA TRP A 127 31.58 14.60 2.14
C TRP A 127 32.13 13.23 1.75
N GLU A 128 31.32 12.17 1.95
CA GLU A 128 31.72 10.78 1.78
C GLU A 128 31.31 10.24 0.40
N ARG A 129 32.29 10.23 -0.54
CA ARG A 129 32.04 9.74 -1.91
C ARG A 129 32.01 8.21 -2.01
N GLU A 130 33.00 7.53 -1.42
CA GLU A 130 33.13 6.07 -1.55
C GLU A 130 32.05 5.33 -0.75
N GLY A 131 31.73 5.81 0.44
CA GLY A 131 30.62 5.29 1.25
C GLY A 131 29.27 5.38 0.56
N ASN A 132 29.09 6.39 -0.30
CA ASN A 132 27.86 6.64 -1.06
C ASN A 132 27.88 6.10 -2.50
N ARG A 133 28.82 5.21 -2.85
CA ARG A 133 28.81 4.52 -4.14
C ARG A 133 27.56 3.65 -4.25
N GLY A 134 26.69 3.97 -5.22
CA GLY A 134 25.47 3.23 -5.53
C GLY A 134 25.66 2.13 -6.59
N PHE A 135 24.56 1.65 -7.12
CA PHE A 135 24.51 0.70 -8.24
C PHE A 135 23.41 1.10 -9.23
N GLU A 136 23.54 0.63 -10.49
CA GLU A 136 22.56 0.89 -11.56
C GLU A 136 21.45 -0.17 -11.54
N LEU A 137 20.22 0.24 -11.92
CA LEU A 137 19.09 -0.66 -12.04
C LEU A 137 19.11 -1.49 -13.33
N LYS A 138 19.75 -0.98 -14.39
CA LYS A 138 19.84 -1.67 -15.68
C LYS A 138 20.41 -3.09 -15.52
N GLY A 139 19.68 -4.08 -16.06
CA GLY A 139 20.05 -5.49 -15.96
C GLY A 139 19.78 -6.15 -14.61
N LYS A 140 19.28 -5.44 -13.60
CA LYS A 140 18.78 -6.03 -12.35
C LYS A 140 17.36 -6.54 -12.56
N THR A 141 17.08 -7.75 -12.08
CA THR A 141 15.78 -8.38 -12.20
C THR A 141 14.87 -7.95 -11.04
N ILE A 142 13.66 -7.48 -11.36
CA ILE A 142 12.63 -7.24 -10.36
C ILE A 142 11.58 -8.35 -10.38
N GLY A 143 11.30 -8.93 -9.20
CA GLY A 143 10.13 -9.75 -8.93
C GLY A 143 8.99 -8.88 -8.41
N ILE A 144 7.81 -9.02 -8.98
CA ILE A 144 6.57 -8.34 -8.57
C ILE A 144 5.59 -9.40 -8.11
N ILE A 145 5.19 -9.37 -6.84
CA ILE A 145 4.13 -10.23 -6.31
C ILE A 145 2.84 -9.42 -6.25
N GLY A 146 1.83 -9.84 -7.02
CA GLY A 146 0.59 -9.12 -7.28
C GLY A 146 0.69 -8.27 -8.56
N TYR A 147 -0.08 -8.65 -9.59
CA TYR A 147 -0.05 -7.98 -10.89
C TYR A 147 -1.40 -7.33 -11.24
N GLY A 148 -2.05 -6.76 -10.22
CA GLY A 148 -3.19 -5.86 -10.36
C GLY A 148 -2.77 -4.46 -10.82
N ASN A 149 -3.62 -3.44 -10.60
CA ASN A 149 -3.38 -2.06 -11.05
C ASN A 149 -2.01 -1.50 -10.60
N MET A 150 -1.64 -1.72 -9.33
CA MET A 150 -0.37 -1.23 -8.77
C MET A 150 0.83 -1.95 -9.38
N GLY A 151 0.83 -3.29 -9.39
CA GLY A 151 1.93 -4.09 -9.96
C GLY A 151 2.15 -3.81 -11.44
N LYS A 152 1.09 -3.66 -12.21
CA LYS A 152 1.15 -3.26 -13.64
C LYS A 152 1.76 -1.87 -13.81
N ALA A 153 1.31 -0.90 -13.01
CA ALA A 153 1.83 0.46 -13.09
C ALA A 153 3.33 0.55 -12.76
N VAL A 154 3.80 -0.22 -11.76
CA VAL A 154 5.23 -0.35 -11.42
C VAL A 154 5.99 -1.03 -12.55
N ALA A 155 5.52 -2.17 -13.06
CA ALA A 155 6.17 -2.91 -14.14
C ALA A 155 6.34 -2.06 -15.40
N THR A 156 5.27 -1.39 -15.83
CA THR A 156 5.28 -0.52 -17.02
C THR A 156 6.36 0.56 -16.92
N ARG A 157 6.51 1.19 -15.76
CA ARG A 157 7.51 2.25 -15.57
C ARG A 157 8.93 1.69 -15.48
N LEU A 158 9.12 0.58 -14.77
CA LEU A 158 10.44 -0.03 -14.60
C LEU A 158 10.96 -0.69 -15.88
N SER A 159 10.11 -1.06 -16.82
CA SER A 159 10.54 -1.56 -18.13
C SER A 159 11.45 -0.57 -18.86
N SER A 160 11.24 0.75 -18.70
CA SER A 160 12.07 1.80 -19.29
C SER A 160 13.47 1.91 -18.68
N PHE A 161 13.71 1.31 -17.50
CA PHE A 161 15.03 1.26 -16.86
C PHE A 161 15.91 0.09 -17.37
N GLY A 162 15.41 -0.69 -18.33
CA GLY A 162 16.14 -1.86 -18.84
C GLY A 162 16.27 -3.00 -17.82
N MET A 163 15.26 -3.14 -16.96
CA MET A 163 15.16 -4.19 -15.96
C MET A 163 14.35 -5.37 -16.51
N PRO A 164 14.83 -6.62 -16.45
CA PRO A 164 13.98 -7.80 -16.58
C PRO A 164 12.91 -7.80 -15.47
N ILE A 165 11.65 -8.06 -15.86
CA ILE A 165 10.49 -8.06 -14.96
C ILE A 165 9.94 -9.48 -14.87
N LEU A 166 9.71 -9.96 -13.65
CA LEU A 166 9.07 -11.23 -13.33
C LEU A 166 7.84 -10.93 -12.48
N ALA A 167 6.64 -11.18 -12.99
CA ALA A 167 5.40 -10.91 -12.28
C ALA A 167 4.68 -12.22 -11.91
N TYR A 168 4.44 -12.41 -10.64
CA TYR A 168 3.63 -13.48 -10.12
C TYR A 168 2.31 -12.93 -9.58
N ASP A 169 1.21 -13.49 -10.08
CA ASP A 169 -0.12 -13.26 -9.53
C ASP A 169 -0.88 -14.58 -9.49
N LYS A 170 -1.39 -14.93 -8.32
CA LYS A 170 -2.13 -16.17 -8.09
C LYS A 170 -3.44 -16.22 -8.88
N TYR A 171 -4.05 -15.04 -9.15
CA TYR A 171 -5.38 -14.90 -9.71
C TYR A 171 -5.39 -14.31 -11.13
N ALA A 172 -4.26 -13.83 -11.61
CA ALA A 172 -4.11 -13.23 -12.94
C ALA A 172 -2.94 -13.86 -13.73
N PRO A 173 -3.04 -15.15 -14.11
CA PRO A 173 -1.95 -15.86 -14.78
C PRO A 173 -1.59 -15.32 -16.18
N SER A 174 -2.39 -14.42 -16.73
CA SER A 174 -2.17 -13.78 -18.04
C SER A 174 -1.39 -12.46 -17.95
N ALA A 175 -0.55 -12.28 -16.94
CA ALA A 175 0.31 -11.11 -16.79
C ALA A 175 1.26 -10.95 -18.00
N ASP A 176 1.58 -9.71 -18.38
CA ASP A 176 2.51 -9.41 -19.49
C ASP A 176 3.92 -9.95 -19.24
N PHE A 177 4.30 -10.16 -17.97
CA PHE A 177 5.61 -10.67 -17.53
C PHE A 177 5.43 -11.90 -16.64
N PRO A 178 4.74 -12.97 -17.10
CA PRO A 178 4.37 -14.09 -16.25
C PRO A 178 5.60 -14.83 -15.71
N ALA A 179 5.60 -15.07 -14.40
CA ALA A 179 6.64 -15.84 -13.75
C ALA A 179 6.07 -16.70 -12.63
N SER A 180 6.73 -17.81 -12.34
CA SER A 180 6.44 -18.57 -11.11
C SER A 180 7.20 -17.98 -9.92
N MET A 181 6.82 -18.38 -8.71
CA MET A 181 7.55 -17.99 -7.50
C MET A 181 8.99 -18.54 -7.53
N GLU A 182 9.20 -19.74 -8.08
CA GLU A 182 10.54 -20.35 -8.23
C GLU A 182 11.45 -19.49 -9.11
N GLN A 183 10.92 -18.94 -10.23
CA GLN A 183 11.68 -18.02 -11.08
C GLN A 183 12.03 -16.72 -10.35
N ILE A 184 11.13 -16.19 -9.53
CA ILE A 184 11.38 -15.01 -8.71
C ILE A 184 12.47 -15.32 -7.67
N TYR A 185 12.39 -16.44 -6.95
CA TYR A 185 13.40 -16.85 -5.97
C TYR A 185 14.79 -17.02 -6.60
N GLU A 186 14.86 -17.54 -7.83
CA GLU A 186 16.11 -17.80 -8.53
C GLU A 186 16.75 -16.52 -9.08
N GLN A 187 15.94 -15.57 -9.60
CA GLN A 187 16.47 -14.50 -10.45
C GLN A 187 16.35 -13.10 -9.85
N ALA A 188 15.45 -12.85 -8.91
CA ALA A 188 15.18 -11.49 -8.44
C ALA A 188 16.37 -10.89 -7.66
N ASP A 189 16.70 -9.65 -7.99
CA ASP A 189 17.58 -8.75 -7.26
C ASP A 189 16.77 -7.77 -6.40
N ILE A 190 15.54 -7.48 -6.84
CA ILE A 190 14.57 -6.61 -6.18
C ILE A 190 13.24 -7.36 -6.09
N LEU A 191 12.54 -7.25 -4.96
CA LEU A 191 11.18 -7.76 -4.76
C LEU A 191 10.25 -6.62 -4.36
N SER A 192 9.13 -6.48 -5.07
CA SER A 192 8.08 -5.50 -4.76
C SER A 192 6.73 -6.18 -4.53
N LEU A 193 6.08 -5.85 -3.43
CA LEU A 193 4.82 -6.47 -3.00
C LEU A 193 3.62 -5.55 -3.32
N HIS A 194 2.65 -6.08 -4.08
CA HIS A 194 1.43 -5.38 -4.51
C HIS A 194 0.18 -6.25 -4.33
N ILE A 195 0.10 -6.94 -3.21
CA ILE A 195 -0.97 -7.88 -2.87
C ILE A 195 -1.86 -7.35 -1.74
N PRO A 196 -3.15 -7.73 -1.69
CA PRO A 196 -4.01 -7.39 -0.57
C PRO A 196 -3.63 -8.18 0.69
N LEU A 197 -4.04 -7.67 1.86
CA LEU A 197 -3.92 -8.40 3.12
C LEU A 197 -5.08 -9.38 3.25
N THR A 198 -4.75 -10.66 3.26
CA THR A 198 -5.69 -11.78 3.48
C THR A 198 -5.12 -12.72 4.53
N SER A 199 -5.86 -13.77 4.89
CA SER A 199 -5.33 -14.86 5.74
C SER A 199 -4.12 -15.57 5.10
N GLU A 200 -4.05 -15.65 3.77
CA GLU A 200 -2.96 -16.28 3.03
C GLU A 200 -1.71 -15.37 2.92
N THR A 201 -1.89 -14.07 2.83
CA THR A 201 -0.79 -13.12 2.59
C THR A 201 -0.23 -12.52 3.89
N ARG A 202 -0.96 -12.65 4.99
CA ARG A 202 -0.47 -12.25 6.32
C ARG A 202 0.76 -13.07 6.71
N GLY A 203 1.88 -12.38 6.98
CA GLY A 203 3.14 -13.02 7.32
C GLY A 203 3.81 -13.75 6.15
N LEU A 204 3.43 -13.45 4.92
CA LEU A 204 4.04 -14.04 3.72
C LEU A 204 5.56 -13.93 3.73
N VAL A 205 6.08 -12.74 4.10
CA VAL A 205 7.52 -12.55 4.24
C VAL A 205 7.96 -13.13 5.58
N SER A 206 8.20 -14.44 5.58
CA SER A 206 8.78 -15.19 6.69
C SER A 206 10.29 -15.38 6.49
N VAL A 207 10.97 -15.97 7.47
CA VAL A 207 12.39 -16.33 7.34
C VAL A 207 12.59 -17.34 6.20
N GLU A 208 11.75 -18.37 6.11
CA GLU A 208 11.80 -19.39 5.06
C GLU A 208 11.54 -18.80 3.68
N PHE A 209 10.62 -17.82 3.59
CA PHE A 209 10.40 -17.07 2.36
C PHE A 209 11.68 -16.34 1.91
N LEU A 210 12.33 -15.63 2.81
CA LEU A 210 13.57 -14.90 2.52
C LEU A 210 14.73 -15.86 2.15
N ASP A 211 14.82 -17.01 2.83
CA ASP A 211 15.84 -18.02 2.57
C ASP A 211 15.66 -18.74 1.23
N SER A 212 14.46 -18.71 0.64
CA SER A 212 14.20 -19.26 -0.69
C SER A 212 14.92 -18.50 -1.80
N PHE A 213 15.27 -17.23 -1.61
CA PHE A 213 15.96 -16.43 -2.62
C PHE A 213 17.42 -16.86 -2.78
N LYS A 214 17.87 -17.01 -4.02
CA LYS A 214 19.28 -17.38 -4.33
C LYS A 214 20.25 -16.22 -4.16
N LYS A 215 19.75 -15.01 -4.25
CA LYS A 215 20.54 -13.77 -4.12
C LYS A 215 20.02 -12.92 -2.96
N PRO A 216 20.85 -12.06 -2.35
CA PRO A 216 20.34 -10.99 -1.51
C PRO A 216 19.44 -10.04 -2.30
N ILE A 217 18.30 -9.67 -1.74
CA ILE A 217 17.29 -8.84 -2.40
C ILE A 217 17.16 -7.44 -1.78
N ILE A 218 16.68 -6.50 -2.58
CA ILE A 218 16.02 -5.29 -2.07
C ILE A 218 14.55 -5.61 -1.96
N LEU A 219 13.97 -5.43 -0.78
CA LEU A 219 12.54 -5.65 -0.53
C LEU A 219 11.81 -4.32 -0.43
N ILE A 220 10.71 -4.20 -1.19
CA ILE A 220 9.82 -3.02 -1.16
C ILE A 220 8.42 -3.47 -0.80
N ASN A 221 7.84 -2.86 0.23
CA ASN A 221 6.45 -3.09 0.61
C ASN A 221 5.68 -1.77 0.71
N SER A 222 4.86 -1.50 -0.30
CA SER A 222 3.89 -0.39 -0.37
C SER A 222 2.45 -0.90 -0.36
N SER A 223 2.24 -2.16 0.06
CA SER A 223 0.91 -2.78 0.07
C SER A 223 0.28 -2.77 1.46
N ARG A 224 0.62 -3.72 2.33
CA ARG A 224 0.14 -3.80 3.72
C ARG A 224 1.24 -4.29 4.65
N GLY A 225 1.40 -3.63 5.79
CA GLY A 225 2.46 -3.93 6.75
C GLY A 225 2.47 -5.36 7.29
N PRO A 226 1.31 -5.95 7.69
CA PRO A 226 1.28 -7.32 8.21
C PRO A 226 1.67 -8.42 7.21
N ILE A 227 1.89 -8.11 5.93
CA ILE A 227 2.44 -9.04 4.93
C ILE A 227 3.91 -9.32 5.22
N ALA A 228 4.64 -8.32 5.74
CA ALA A 228 6.05 -8.38 6.08
C ALA A 228 6.27 -8.00 7.55
N PRO A 229 6.17 -8.94 8.50
CA PRO A 229 6.41 -8.70 9.93
C PRO A 229 7.83 -8.23 10.23
N LEU A 230 8.02 -7.46 11.31
CA LEU A 230 9.32 -6.84 11.62
C LEU A 230 10.42 -7.87 11.94
N GLU A 231 10.10 -8.97 12.66
CA GLU A 231 11.08 -9.98 13.05
C GLU A 231 11.75 -10.66 11.85
N PRO A 232 11.02 -11.21 10.84
CA PRO A 232 11.64 -11.73 9.63
C PRO A 232 12.43 -10.69 8.85
N LEU A 233 11.96 -9.42 8.79
CA LEU A 233 12.68 -8.35 8.13
C LEU A 233 14.02 -8.07 8.80
N LEU A 234 14.03 -7.98 10.13
CA LEU A 234 15.26 -7.80 10.90
C LEU A 234 16.22 -9.00 10.73
N HIS A 235 15.68 -10.23 10.77
CA HIS A 235 16.47 -11.43 10.47
C HIS A 235 17.11 -11.34 9.08
N GLY A 236 16.34 -10.95 8.06
CA GLY A 236 16.82 -10.78 6.68
C GLY A 236 17.93 -9.75 6.54
N LEU A 237 17.83 -8.62 7.27
CA LEU A 237 18.88 -7.60 7.31
C LEU A 237 20.16 -8.11 8.01
N ARG A 238 20.02 -8.75 9.18
CA ARG A 238 21.13 -9.32 9.95
C ARG A 238 21.88 -10.42 9.19
N SER A 239 21.16 -11.30 8.49
CA SER A 239 21.72 -12.38 7.70
C SER A 239 22.24 -11.93 6.33
N GLY A 240 22.00 -10.69 5.91
CA GLY A 240 22.33 -10.17 4.60
C GLY A 240 21.45 -10.69 3.45
N ARG A 241 20.34 -11.38 3.76
CA ARG A 241 19.31 -11.77 2.76
C ARG A 241 18.60 -10.56 2.19
N ILE A 242 18.38 -9.54 3.03
CA ILE A 242 17.89 -8.23 2.62
C ILE A 242 19.07 -7.26 2.61
N LYS A 243 19.44 -6.77 1.44
CA LYS A 243 20.51 -5.77 1.24
C LYS A 243 19.97 -4.34 1.14
N GLY A 244 18.66 -4.17 1.08
CA GLY A 244 17.96 -2.89 1.09
C GLY A 244 16.48 -3.11 1.38
N LEU A 245 15.86 -2.20 2.13
CA LEU A 245 14.48 -2.31 2.57
C LEU A 245 13.76 -0.98 2.41
N ALA A 246 12.60 -0.98 1.74
CA ALA A 246 11.72 0.18 1.66
C ALA A 246 10.32 -0.19 2.14
N LEU A 247 9.82 0.51 3.14
CA LEU A 247 8.51 0.28 3.72
C LEU A 247 7.69 1.57 3.71
N ASP A 248 6.60 1.58 2.96
CA ASP A 248 5.57 2.62 3.07
C ASP A 248 4.53 2.25 4.13
N VAL A 249 4.50 1.00 4.55
CA VAL A 249 3.54 0.43 5.50
C VAL A 249 4.24 -0.35 6.61
N LEU A 250 3.66 -0.31 7.82
CA LEU A 250 4.17 -1.04 8.99
C LEU A 250 3.08 -1.98 9.54
N PRO A 251 3.44 -3.10 10.20
CA PRO A 251 2.46 -4.02 10.79
C PRO A 251 1.50 -3.33 11.77
N ASN A 252 1.97 -2.32 12.49
CA ASN A 252 1.18 -1.45 13.32
C ASN A 252 1.53 0.01 12.99
N GLU A 253 0.64 0.72 12.31
CA GLU A 253 0.84 2.11 11.89
C GLU A 253 0.51 3.13 12.98
N LYS A 254 -0.02 2.68 14.13
CA LYS A 254 -0.25 3.53 15.31
C LYS A 254 0.96 3.47 16.24
N LEU A 255 2.01 4.23 15.93
CA LEU A 255 3.31 4.21 16.63
C LEU A 255 3.19 4.44 18.15
N SER A 256 2.17 5.19 18.59
CA SER A 256 1.90 5.44 20.01
C SER A 256 1.43 4.19 20.77
N THR A 257 0.96 3.16 20.07
CA THR A 257 0.46 1.91 20.66
C THR A 257 1.50 0.78 20.65
N TRP A 258 2.70 1.04 20.17
CA TRP A 258 3.74 0.03 20.05
C TRP A 258 4.18 -0.51 21.40
N SER A 259 4.28 -1.82 21.48
CA SER A 259 4.94 -2.51 22.58
C SER A 259 6.44 -2.18 22.62
N PRO A 260 7.12 -2.39 23.76
CA PRO A 260 8.56 -2.25 23.83
C PRO A 260 9.31 -3.10 22.79
N VAL A 261 8.82 -4.32 22.50
CA VAL A 261 9.41 -5.23 21.52
C VAL A 261 9.27 -4.68 20.09
N GLU A 262 8.08 -4.17 19.71
CA GLU A 262 7.89 -3.56 18.39
C GLU A 262 8.82 -2.34 18.21
N LYS A 263 8.98 -1.52 19.23
CA LYS A 263 9.89 -0.37 19.21
C LYS A 263 11.35 -0.78 19.03
N GLU A 264 11.78 -1.81 19.76
CA GLU A 264 13.15 -2.33 19.68
C GLU A 264 13.44 -2.88 18.27
N LEU A 265 12.56 -3.74 17.74
CA LEU A 265 12.67 -4.30 16.39
C LEU A 265 12.74 -3.20 15.33
N PHE A 266 11.82 -2.23 15.39
CA PHE A 266 11.80 -1.13 14.44
C PHE A 266 13.06 -0.26 14.53
N ASN A 267 13.49 0.10 15.74
CA ASN A 267 14.69 0.93 15.93
C ASN A 267 15.94 0.24 15.37
N GLU A 268 16.04 -1.07 15.54
CA GLU A 268 17.16 -1.82 14.99
C GLU A 268 17.09 -1.87 13.45
N ILE A 269 15.92 -2.11 12.86
CA ILE A 269 15.72 -2.05 11.40
C ILE A 269 16.08 -0.64 10.89
N ALA A 270 15.60 0.41 11.56
CA ALA A 270 15.83 1.80 11.17
C ALA A 270 17.31 2.23 11.27
N ALA A 271 18.11 1.53 12.05
CA ALA A 271 19.55 1.78 12.17
C ALA A 271 20.35 1.29 10.95
N TYR A 272 19.76 0.43 10.10
CA TYR A 272 20.43 0.01 8.85
C TYR A 272 20.41 1.14 7.82
N PRO A 273 21.55 1.58 7.29
CA PRO A 273 21.61 2.69 6.32
C PRO A 273 20.83 2.42 5.01
N ALA A 274 20.64 1.16 4.66
CA ALA A 274 19.91 0.75 3.47
C ALA A 274 18.41 0.52 3.74
N THR A 275 17.81 1.32 4.61
CA THR A 275 16.37 1.29 4.90
C THR A 275 15.72 2.64 4.64
N ILE A 276 14.51 2.62 4.08
CA ILE A 276 13.69 3.82 3.83
C ILE A 276 12.28 3.56 4.33
N PHE A 277 11.71 4.56 5.00
CA PHE A 277 10.34 4.53 5.50
C PHE A 277 9.55 5.72 4.98
N SER A 278 8.26 5.50 4.75
CA SER A 278 7.29 6.56 4.52
C SER A 278 5.97 6.22 5.25
N PRO A 279 5.16 7.21 5.65
CA PRO A 279 4.03 7.00 6.54
C PRO A 279 2.74 6.69 5.78
N HIS A 280 2.72 5.59 4.99
CA HIS A 280 1.60 5.11 4.17
C HIS A 280 1.07 6.17 3.20
N VAL A 281 2.00 6.78 2.45
CA VAL A 281 1.73 7.88 1.52
C VAL A 281 2.01 7.55 0.06
N ALA A 282 2.36 6.31 -0.28
CA ALA A 282 2.68 5.93 -1.65
C ALA A 282 1.58 6.31 -2.65
N GLY A 283 0.32 6.17 -2.25
CA GLY A 283 -0.83 6.56 -3.07
C GLY A 283 -1.36 7.97 -2.78
N TRP A 284 -0.63 8.83 -2.07
CA TRP A 284 -1.12 10.11 -1.57
C TRP A 284 -0.48 11.30 -2.31
N THR A 285 -1.02 11.66 -3.48
CA THR A 285 -0.62 12.82 -4.28
C THR A 285 -1.82 13.72 -4.53
N THR A 286 -1.58 14.94 -4.96
CA THR A 286 -2.64 15.89 -5.36
C THR A 286 -3.52 15.28 -6.45
N GLU A 287 -2.92 14.66 -7.44
CA GLU A 287 -3.61 14.07 -8.58
C GLU A 287 -4.41 12.82 -8.15
N SER A 288 -3.84 11.95 -7.31
CA SER A 288 -4.55 10.75 -6.84
C SER A 288 -5.77 11.09 -5.98
N TYR A 289 -5.68 12.17 -5.19
CA TYR A 289 -6.78 12.66 -4.36
C TYR A 289 -8.00 13.06 -5.19
N TYR A 290 -7.78 13.62 -6.38
CA TYR A 290 -8.83 13.92 -7.37
C TYR A 290 -9.27 12.67 -8.14
N LYS A 291 -8.32 11.92 -8.73
CA LYS A 291 -8.60 10.75 -9.59
C LYS A 291 -9.38 9.64 -8.86
N ILE A 292 -9.14 9.46 -7.56
CA ILE A 292 -9.91 8.53 -6.72
C ILE A 292 -11.41 8.81 -6.81
N ASN A 293 -11.80 10.08 -6.79
CA ASN A 293 -13.20 10.47 -6.88
C ASN A 293 -13.76 10.28 -8.29
N GLU A 294 -12.96 10.58 -9.33
CA GLU A 294 -13.38 10.35 -10.73
C GLU A 294 -13.68 8.87 -11.00
N VAL A 295 -12.93 7.96 -10.39
CA VAL A 295 -13.16 6.51 -10.52
C VAL A 295 -14.43 6.06 -9.80
N LEU A 296 -14.82 6.73 -8.71
CA LEU A 296 -15.97 6.37 -7.89
C LEU A 296 -17.28 6.96 -8.39
N LEU A 297 -17.25 8.06 -9.17
CA LEU A 297 -18.39 8.76 -9.74
C LEU A 297 -18.77 8.19 -11.10
#